data_a682c5d28f5314959eeffd2927c80aae
#
_entry.id   a682c5d28f5314959eeffd2927c80aae
#
_cell.length_a   1.000
_cell.length_b   1.000
_cell.length_c   1.000
_cell.angle_alpha   90.00
_cell.angle_beta   90.00
_cell.angle_gamma   90.00
#
_symmetry.space_group_name_H-M   'P 1'
#
loop_
_entity.id
_entity.type
_entity.pdbx_description
1 polymer ?
#
loop_
_entity_poly.entity_id
_entity_poly.type
_entity_poly.pdbx_seq_one_letter_code
_entity_poly.pdbx_strand_id
1 'polypeptide(L)'
;MEVIFNMFRLKPLDTLFPLAVKNNVGVIARVPLASGILTGRYTRDTVFGPQDHRSYNREGAAFDKGETFSGVPYELGLDAAEELKKVFGTDQLAPFAIRWVLMHPAVSVVIPGASRAAQVRDNVKAAELPPLTDAQMAAVQRIYDQYLRAIIHPQW
;
A
#
# COMPACT_ATOMS: atom_id res chain seq x y z
N MET A 1 15.69 -6.79 5.67
CA MET A 1 14.42 -7.52 5.89
C MET A 1 13.39 -7.07 4.87
N GLU A 2 12.57 -7.97 4.32
CA GLU A 2 11.54 -7.65 3.34
C GLU A 2 10.15 -7.90 3.93
N VAL A 3 9.21 -6.95 3.73
CA VAL A 3 7.85 -7.04 4.27
C VAL A 3 6.85 -6.33 3.38
N ILE A 4 5.61 -6.85 3.28
CA ILE A 4 4.50 -6.11 2.69
C ILE A 4 4.14 -4.96 3.63
N PHE A 5 4.25 -3.73 3.12
CA PHE A 5 3.91 -2.54 3.88
C PHE A 5 3.35 -1.46 2.95
N ASN A 6 2.14 -1.02 3.21
CA ASN A 6 1.45 0.01 2.46
C ASN A 6 0.29 0.58 3.30
N MET A 7 -0.45 1.57 2.78
CA MET A 7 -1.56 2.23 3.48
C MET A 7 -2.70 1.28 3.89
N PHE A 8 -2.72 0.04 3.37
CA PHE A 8 -3.72 -0.99 3.69
C PHE A 8 -3.17 -2.11 4.59
N ARG A 9 -1.91 -2.02 5.01
CA ARG A 9 -1.27 -3.03 5.86
C ARG A 9 -0.27 -2.39 6.82
N LEU A 10 -0.78 -1.97 7.99
CA LEU A 10 -0.04 -1.17 8.97
C LEU A 10 0.55 -1.99 10.13
N LYS A 11 0.22 -3.27 10.23
CA LYS A 11 0.70 -4.16 11.33
C LYS A 11 2.21 -4.08 11.59
N PRO A 12 3.09 -3.96 10.57
CA PRO A 12 4.53 -3.84 10.82
C PRO A 12 4.93 -2.67 11.73
N LEU A 13 4.09 -1.63 11.84
CA LEU A 13 4.34 -0.47 12.71
C LEU A 13 4.31 -0.81 14.20
N ASP A 14 3.56 -1.85 14.61
CA ASP A 14 3.34 -2.16 16.02
C ASP A 14 4.63 -2.65 16.71
N THR A 15 5.31 -3.60 16.09
CA THR A 15 6.48 -4.27 16.70
C THR A 15 7.66 -4.42 15.75
N LEU A 16 7.41 -4.75 14.49
CA LEU A 16 8.46 -5.05 13.52
C LEU A 16 9.36 -3.84 13.25
N PHE A 17 8.78 -2.68 12.96
CA PHE A 17 9.54 -1.47 12.67
C PHE A 17 10.30 -0.93 13.89
N PRO A 18 9.72 -0.84 15.09
CA PRO A 18 10.49 -0.49 16.29
C PRO A 18 11.68 -1.42 16.54
N LEU A 19 11.50 -2.74 16.35
CA LEU A 19 12.58 -3.71 16.50
C LEU A 19 13.64 -3.57 15.40
N ALA A 20 13.24 -3.33 14.15
CA ALA A 20 14.16 -3.10 13.04
C ALA A 20 15.06 -1.88 13.30
N VAL A 21 14.47 -0.77 13.72
CA VAL A 21 15.23 0.44 14.08
C VAL A 21 16.17 0.16 15.24
N LYS A 22 15.68 -0.45 16.33
CA LYS A 22 16.48 -0.78 17.51
C LYS A 22 17.70 -1.64 17.19
N ASN A 23 17.57 -2.57 16.23
CA ASN A 23 18.62 -3.51 15.86
C ASN A 23 19.39 -3.10 14.59
N ASN A 24 19.20 -1.88 14.12
CA ASN A 24 19.82 -1.34 12.89
C ASN A 24 19.61 -2.26 11.66
N VAL A 25 18.38 -2.78 11.51
CA VAL A 25 17.98 -3.63 10.39
C VAL A 25 17.17 -2.80 9.39
N GLY A 26 17.67 -2.68 8.16
CA GLY A 26 16.94 -2.01 7.08
C GLY A 26 15.72 -2.82 6.63
N VAL A 27 14.62 -2.12 6.32
CA VAL A 27 13.39 -2.70 5.81
C VAL A 27 13.22 -2.39 4.34
N ILE A 28 12.98 -3.44 3.54
CA ILE A 28 12.53 -3.35 2.14
C ILE A 28 11.01 -3.46 2.15
N ALA A 29 10.32 -2.36 1.85
CA ALA A 29 8.87 -2.36 1.73
C ALA A 29 8.46 -2.80 0.32
N ARG A 30 7.75 -3.92 0.22
CA ARG A 30 7.19 -4.44 -1.03
C ARG A 30 5.68 -4.26 -1.11
N VAL A 31 5.12 -4.43 -2.30
CA VAL A 31 3.68 -4.26 -2.60
C VAL A 31 3.14 -2.88 -2.15
N PRO A 32 3.86 -1.77 -2.35
CA PRO A 32 3.48 -0.46 -1.82
C PRO A 32 2.16 0.06 -2.39
N LEU A 33 1.71 -0.46 -3.53
CA LEU A 33 0.48 -0.04 -4.21
C LEU A 33 -0.69 -1.04 -4.04
N ALA A 34 -0.57 -2.02 -3.12
CA ALA A 34 -1.61 -3.01 -2.84
C ALA A 34 -2.19 -3.62 -4.14
N SER A 35 -1.33 -4.24 -4.97
CA SER A 35 -1.68 -4.80 -6.30
C SER A 35 -2.36 -3.80 -7.24
N GLY A 36 -2.18 -2.51 -7.00
CA GLY A 36 -2.65 -1.42 -7.85
C GLY A 36 -3.90 -0.67 -7.34
N ILE A 37 -4.59 -1.10 -6.28
CA ILE A 37 -5.71 -0.33 -5.71
C ILE A 37 -5.23 1.08 -5.32
N LEU A 38 -4.07 1.17 -4.68
CA LEU A 38 -3.47 2.43 -4.26
C LEU A 38 -2.89 3.28 -5.41
N THR A 39 -3.16 2.93 -6.66
CA THR A 39 -2.97 3.85 -7.80
C THR A 39 -4.11 4.86 -7.91
N GLY A 40 -5.29 4.55 -7.35
CA GLY A 40 -6.50 5.32 -7.50
C GLY A 40 -7.23 5.12 -8.83
N ARG A 41 -6.76 4.21 -9.69
CA ARG A 41 -7.27 4.03 -11.07
C ARG A 41 -8.35 2.96 -11.20
N TYR A 42 -8.46 2.05 -10.22
CA TYR A 42 -9.41 0.96 -10.30
C TYR A 42 -10.80 1.40 -9.86
N THR A 43 -11.79 0.81 -10.48
CA THR A 43 -13.22 1.00 -10.19
C THR A 43 -13.89 -0.35 -9.98
N ARG A 44 -15.19 -0.34 -9.61
CA ARG A 44 -15.99 -1.58 -9.52
C ARG A 44 -16.09 -2.31 -10.84
N ASP A 45 -16.02 -1.58 -11.96
CA ASP A 45 -16.09 -2.14 -13.32
C ASP A 45 -14.74 -2.61 -13.87
N THR A 46 -13.65 -2.46 -13.10
CA THR A 46 -12.33 -2.90 -13.54
C THR A 46 -12.27 -4.42 -13.66
N VAL A 47 -11.97 -4.92 -14.85
CA VAL A 47 -11.84 -6.35 -15.15
C VAL A 47 -10.37 -6.70 -15.26
N PHE A 48 -9.97 -7.77 -14.57
CA PHE A 48 -8.64 -8.37 -14.66
C PHE A 48 -8.70 -9.64 -15.52
N GLY A 49 -7.69 -9.84 -16.35
CA GLY A 49 -7.62 -11.04 -17.20
C GLY A 49 -7.57 -12.34 -16.38
N PRO A 50 -7.96 -13.49 -16.97
CA PRO A 50 -8.01 -14.76 -16.25
C PRO A 50 -6.64 -15.25 -15.75
N GLN A 51 -5.55 -14.82 -16.38
CA GLN A 51 -4.18 -15.14 -15.98
C GLN A 51 -3.59 -14.13 -14.97
N ASP A 52 -4.35 -13.12 -14.59
CA ASP A 52 -3.92 -12.12 -13.62
C ASP A 52 -4.24 -12.59 -12.20
N HIS A 53 -3.24 -12.55 -11.30
CA HIS A 53 -3.44 -12.95 -9.90
C HIS A 53 -4.57 -12.17 -9.20
N ARG A 54 -4.83 -10.96 -9.63
CA ARG A 54 -5.94 -10.12 -9.13
C ARG A 54 -7.32 -10.68 -9.50
N SER A 55 -7.37 -11.62 -10.43
CA SER A 55 -8.57 -12.40 -10.78
C SER A 55 -8.63 -13.71 -9.99
N TYR A 56 -7.61 -14.57 -10.12
CA TYR A 56 -7.68 -15.93 -9.60
C TYR A 56 -7.23 -16.09 -8.13
N ASN A 57 -6.45 -15.15 -7.59
CA ASN A 57 -5.89 -15.29 -6.24
C ASN A 57 -6.48 -14.37 -5.17
N ARG A 58 -7.67 -13.81 -5.38
CA ARG A 58 -8.30 -12.92 -4.38
C ARG A 58 -8.53 -13.60 -3.04
N GLU A 59 -8.84 -14.89 -3.06
CA GLU A 59 -9.09 -15.70 -1.88
C GLU A 59 -7.91 -16.63 -1.52
N GLY A 60 -6.75 -16.43 -2.14
CA GLY A 60 -5.56 -17.23 -1.86
C GLY A 60 -5.59 -18.61 -2.52
N ALA A 61 -6.21 -18.76 -3.69
CA ALA A 61 -6.35 -20.05 -4.36
C ALA A 61 -5.01 -20.66 -4.83
N ALA A 62 -3.99 -19.84 -5.07
CA ALA A 62 -2.69 -20.30 -5.59
C ALA A 62 -1.52 -19.97 -4.63
N PHE A 63 -1.60 -18.87 -3.88
CA PHE A 63 -0.60 -18.43 -2.90
C PHE A 63 -1.28 -17.54 -1.87
N ASP A 64 -0.54 -17.12 -0.81
CA ASP A 64 -1.10 -16.32 0.29
C ASP A 64 -1.93 -15.15 -0.23
N LYS A 65 -3.15 -15.02 0.25
CA LYS A 65 -4.07 -13.98 -0.21
C LYS A 65 -3.58 -12.56 0.08
N GLY A 66 -2.71 -12.39 1.08
CA GLY A 66 -2.07 -11.11 1.40
C GLY A 66 -1.19 -10.56 0.30
N GLU A 67 -0.78 -11.39 -0.67
CA GLU A 67 -0.07 -10.96 -1.87
C GLU A 67 -1.00 -10.27 -2.89
N THR A 68 -2.31 -10.51 -2.80
CA THR A 68 -3.30 -9.90 -3.69
C THR A 68 -4.08 -8.84 -2.90
N PHE A 69 -4.01 -7.58 -3.34
CA PHE A 69 -4.63 -6.43 -2.69
C PHE A 69 -4.28 -6.27 -1.21
N SER A 70 -3.15 -6.82 -0.75
CA SER A 70 -2.77 -6.90 0.68
C SER A 70 -3.77 -7.68 1.55
N GLY A 71 -4.54 -8.60 0.96
CA GLY A 71 -5.60 -9.35 1.62
C GLY A 71 -6.91 -8.58 1.82
N VAL A 72 -6.99 -7.36 1.31
CA VAL A 72 -8.19 -6.51 1.43
C VAL A 72 -9.25 -6.97 0.43
N PRO A 73 -10.50 -7.15 0.85
CA PRO A 73 -11.62 -7.32 -0.08
C PRO A 73 -11.67 -6.16 -1.08
N TYR A 74 -11.79 -6.47 -2.37
CA TYR A 74 -11.61 -5.50 -3.45
C TYR A 74 -12.49 -4.25 -3.30
N GLU A 75 -13.79 -4.44 -3.06
CA GLU A 75 -14.76 -3.35 -2.90
C GLU A 75 -14.39 -2.42 -1.73
N LEU A 76 -14.02 -3.03 -0.60
CA LEU A 76 -13.61 -2.29 0.59
C LEU A 76 -12.32 -1.50 0.35
N GLY A 77 -11.39 -2.09 -0.41
CA GLY A 77 -10.17 -1.40 -0.83
C GLY A 77 -10.46 -0.19 -1.73
N LEU A 78 -11.45 -0.29 -2.61
CA LEU A 78 -11.89 0.84 -3.44
C LEU A 78 -12.50 1.96 -2.58
N ASP A 79 -13.35 1.61 -1.61
CA ASP A 79 -13.96 2.61 -0.72
C ASP A 79 -12.90 3.34 0.11
N ALA A 80 -11.92 2.61 0.65
CA ALA A 80 -10.79 3.22 1.34
C ALA A 80 -9.93 4.09 0.41
N ALA A 81 -9.73 3.69 -0.85
CA ALA A 81 -8.99 4.47 -1.83
C ALA A 81 -9.72 5.79 -2.18
N GLU A 82 -11.06 5.79 -2.27
CA GLU A 82 -11.84 7.00 -2.48
C GLU A 82 -11.68 8.01 -1.32
N GLU A 83 -11.62 7.54 -0.07
CA GLU A 83 -11.32 8.42 1.06
C GLU A 83 -9.89 8.97 1.00
N LEU A 84 -8.91 8.16 0.59
CA LEU A 84 -7.53 8.63 0.40
C LEU A 84 -7.43 9.70 -0.71
N LYS A 85 -8.20 9.59 -1.80
CA LYS A 85 -8.28 10.63 -2.84
C LYS A 85 -8.71 11.98 -2.26
N LYS A 86 -9.68 11.99 -1.37
CA LYS A 86 -10.11 13.23 -0.68
C LYS A 86 -9.01 13.82 0.19
N VAL A 87 -8.26 12.97 0.92
CA VAL A 87 -7.13 13.40 1.77
C VAL A 87 -6.03 14.07 0.95
N PHE A 88 -5.70 13.51 -0.21
CA PHE A 88 -4.61 14.03 -1.05
C PHE A 88 -5.07 15.01 -2.14
N GLY A 89 -6.38 15.17 -2.32
CA GLY A 89 -6.95 16.08 -3.34
C GLY A 89 -6.64 15.65 -4.77
N THR A 90 -6.52 14.34 -5.03
CA THR A 90 -6.14 13.82 -6.35
C THR A 90 -6.64 12.39 -6.58
N ASP A 91 -6.94 12.07 -7.84
CA ASP A 91 -7.25 10.70 -8.26
C ASP A 91 -6.00 9.83 -8.47
N GLN A 92 -4.80 10.43 -8.49
CA GLN A 92 -3.54 9.72 -8.70
C GLN A 92 -2.85 9.46 -7.36
N LEU A 93 -3.19 8.36 -6.70
CA LEU A 93 -2.68 8.04 -5.36
C LEU A 93 -1.27 7.47 -5.34
N ALA A 94 -0.79 6.84 -6.43
CA ALA A 94 0.49 6.11 -6.44
C ALA A 94 1.68 6.91 -5.89
N PRO A 95 1.90 8.19 -6.28
CA PRO A 95 3.02 8.97 -5.74
C PRO A 95 2.91 9.17 -4.22
N PHE A 96 1.71 9.44 -3.72
CA PHE A 96 1.45 9.64 -2.30
C PHE A 96 1.55 8.34 -1.50
N ALA A 97 1.10 7.22 -2.06
CA ALA A 97 1.25 5.91 -1.44
C ALA A 97 2.72 5.50 -1.29
N ILE A 98 3.55 5.72 -2.31
CA ILE A 98 4.99 5.48 -2.25
C ILE A 98 5.64 6.46 -1.25
N ARG A 99 5.31 7.75 -1.32
CA ARG A 99 5.84 8.75 -0.39
C ARG A 99 5.48 8.42 1.06
N TRP A 100 4.25 8.00 1.33
CA TRP A 100 3.81 7.59 2.67
C TRP A 100 4.68 6.44 3.22
N VAL A 101 4.97 5.43 2.42
CA VAL A 101 5.87 4.34 2.84
C VAL A 101 7.25 4.87 3.23
N LEU A 102 7.80 5.81 2.45
CA LEU A 102 9.10 6.43 2.68
C LEU A 102 9.14 7.38 3.90
N MET A 103 7.99 7.78 4.45
CA MET A 103 7.94 8.59 5.68
C MET A 103 8.33 7.80 6.95
N HIS A 104 8.39 6.46 6.87
CA HIS A 104 8.68 5.62 8.03
C HIS A 104 10.18 5.36 8.18
N PRO A 105 10.82 5.74 9.31
CA PRO A 105 12.28 5.67 9.49
C PRO A 105 12.88 4.26 9.37
N ALA A 106 12.09 3.21 9.61
CA ALA A 106 12.53 1.82 9.46
C ALA A 106 12.72 1.42 7.98
N VAL A 107 12.05 2.12 7.04
CA VAL A 107 12.07 1.77 5.62
C VAL A 107 13.33 2.32 4.97
N SER A 108 14.18 1.43 4.49
CA SER A 108 15.40 1.78 3.75
C SER A 108 15.13 1.91 2.25
N VAL A 109 14.21 1.14 1.72
CA VAL A 109 13.86 1.15 0.30
C VAL A 109 12.42 0.65 0.09
N VAL A 110 11.76 1.19 -0.92
CA VAL A 110 10.47 0.72 -1.41
C VAL A 110 10.63 0.18 -2.83
N ILE A 111 10.00 -0.96 -3.12
CA ILE A 111 10.09 -1.65 -4.42
C ILE A 111 8.72 -1.71 -5.11
N PRO A 112 8.25 -0.61 -5.73
CA PRO A 112 7.01 -0.59 -6.47
C PRO A 112 7.14 -1.33 -7.79
N GLY A 113 6.13 -2.15 -8.14
CA GLY A 113 6.05 -2.78 -9.45
C GLY A 113 5.86 -1.76 -10.58
N ALA A 114 6.39 -2.09 -11.76
CA ALA A 114 6.19 -1.31 -12.98
C ALA A 114 6.21 -2.22 -14.21
N SER A 115 5.28 -2.01 -15.13
CA SER A 115 5.22 -2.72 -16.43
C SER A 115 5.74 -1.87 -17.59
N ARG A 116 6.08 -0.59 -17.36
CA ARG A 116 6.57 0.35 -18.37
C ARG A 116 7.60 1.29 -17.77
N ALA A 117 8.59 1.70 -18.56
CA ALA A 117 9.65 2.62 -18.14
C ALA A 117 9.12 3.96 -17.60
N ALA A 118 7.99 4.46 -18.12
CA ALA A 118 7.35 5.66 -17.60
C ALA A 118 6.94 5.50 -16.13
N GLN A 119 6.36 4.34 -15.75
CA GLN A 119 5.99 4.06 -14.36
C GLN A 119 7.20 4.01 -13.43
N VAL A 120 8.33 3.48 -13.89
CA VAL A 120 9.58 3.52 -13.09
C VAL A 120 9.98 4.95 -12.80
N ARG A 121 9.98 5.82 -13.81
CA ARG A 121 10.32 7.25 -13.64
C ARG A 121 9.34 7.96 -12.70
N ASP A 122 8.04 7.68 -12.81
CA ASP A 122 7.03 8.27 -11.94
C ASP A 122 7.15 7.76 -10.50
N ASN A 123 7.46 6.48 -10.31
CA ASN A 123 7.73 5.91 -8.99
C ASN A 123 8.94 6.57 -8.31
N VAL A 124 10.02 6.82 -9.08
CA VAL A 124 11.22 7.51 -8.54
C VAL A 124 10.89 8.95 -8.11
N LYS A 125 10.10 9.69 -8.91
CA LYS A 125 9.67 11.05 -8.57
C LYS A 125 8.87 11.12 -7.27
N ALA A 126 8.22 10.05 -6.85
CA ALA A 126 7.51 10.01 -5.56
C ALA A 126 8.44 10.27 -4.36
N ALA A 127 9.73 9.94 -4.46
CA ALA A 127 10.73 10.24 -3.42
C ALA A 127 11.06 11.74 -3.35
N GLU A 128 10.82 12.49 -4.41
CA GLU A 128 11.07 13.93 -4.51
C GLU A 128 9.89 14.76 -3.98
N LEU A 129 8.73 14.15 -3.73
CA LEU A 129 7.59 14.86 -3.14
C LEU A 129 7.96 15.42 -1.75
N PRO A 130 7.39 16.56 -1.37
CA PRO A 130 7.50 17.06 0.00
C PRO A 130 7.08 15.98 1.01
N PRO A 131 7.60 16.01 2.24
CA PRO A 131 7.07 15.18 3.31
C PRO A 131 5.56 15.34 3.45
N LEU A 132 4.86 14.23 3.68
CA LEU A 132 3.44 14.29 4.01
C LEU A 132 3.26 15.00 5.35
N THR A 133 2.21 15.78 5.47
CA THR A 133 1.87 16.47 6.72
C THR A 133 1.39 15.48 7.78
N ASP A 134 1.53 15.85 9.06
CA ASP A 134 1.01 15.05 10.17
C ASP A 134 -0.50 14.80 10.03
N ALA A 135 -1.25 15.78 9.51
CA ALA A 135 -2.68 15.64 9.23
C ALA A 135 -2.96 14.56 8.17
N GLN A 136 -2.15 14.49 7.10
CA GLN A 136 -2.27 13.46 6.07
C GLN A 136 -1.87 12.08 6.62
N MET A 137 -0.78 11.99 7.39
CA MET A 137 -0.36 10.73 8.04
C MET A 137 -1.45 10.22 8.99
N ALA A 138 -2.02 11.08 9.84
CA ALA A 138 -3.12 10.75 10.74
C ALA A 138 -4.40 10.37 9.98
N ALA A 139 -4.67 10.99 8.82
CA ALA A 139 -5.82 10.65 8.01
C ALA A 139 -5.70 9.24 7.41
N VAL A 140 -4.53 8.85 6.92
CA VAL A 140 -4.26 7.48 6.45
C VAL A 140 -4.52 6.47 7.58
N GLN A 141 -4.01 6.75 8.79
CA GLN A 141 -4.25 5.90 9.96
C GLN A 141 -5.75 5.75 10.26
N ARG A 142 -6.51 6.85 10.29
CA ARG A 142 -7.96 6.80 10.53
C ARG A 142 -8.71 5.99 9.48
N ILE A 143 -8.38 6.15 8.21
CA ILE A 143 -8.98 5.36 7.12
C ILE A 143 -8.68 3.88 7.31
N TYR A 144 -7.43 3.53 7.60
CA TYR A 144 -7.07 2.15 7.92
C TYR A 144 -7.87 1.60 9.10
N ASP A 145 -7.95 2.33 10.19
CA ASP A 145 -8.66 1.91 11.41
C ASP A 145 -10.16 1.72 11.15
N GLN A 146 -10.76 2.61 10.36
CA GLN A 146 -12.18 2.59 10.05
C GLN A 146 -12.58 1.47 9.09
N TYR A 147 -11.81 1.26 8.02
CA TYR A 147 -12.20 0.37 6.93
C TYR A 147 -11.54 -1.01 7.00
N LEU A 148 -10.29 -1.08 7.45
CA LEU A 148 -9.44 -2.24 7.17
C LEU A 148 -8.93 -2.94 8.44
N ARG A 149 -8.70 -2.23 9.53
CA ARG A 149 -8.02 -2.77 10.71
C ARG A 149 -8.66 -4.04 11.24
N ALA A 150 -9.97 -4.07 11.39
CA ALA A 150 -10.67 -5.21 11.96
C ALA A 150 -10.50 -6.51 11.14
N ILE A 151 -10.31 -6.37 9.82
CA ILE A 151 -10.20 -7.49 8.88
C ILE A 151 -8.73 -7.85 8.64
N ILE A 152 -7.87 -6.86 8.45
CA ILE A 152 -6.49 -7.06 7.96
C ILE A 152 -5.50 -7.23 9.12
N HIS A 153 -5.62 -6.40 10.16
CA HIS A 153 -4.63 -6.35 11.22
C HIS A 153 -4.43 -7.67 12.00
N PRO A 154 -5.46 -8.48 12.26
CA PRO A 154 -5.30 -9.78 12.93
C PRO A 154 -4.61 -10.86 12.08
N GLN A 155 -4.56 -10.69 10.76
CA GLN A 155 -4.09 -11.74 9.85
C GLN A 155 -2.55 -11.77 9.70
N TRP A 156 -1.88 -10.67 9.89
CA TRP A 156 -0.43 -10.53 9.67
C TRP A 156 0.27 -9.76 10.77
#